data_24fe0d43a9882d839b10e3f470b8e51f
#
_entry.id   24fe0d43a9882d839b10e3f470b8e51f
#
_cell.length_a   1.000
_cell.length_b   1.000
_cell.length_c   1.000
_cell.angle_alpha   90.00
_cell.angle_beta   90.00
_cell.angle_gamma   90.00
#
_symmetry.space_group_name_H-M   'P 1'
#
loop_
_entity.id
_entity.type
_entity.pdbx_description
1 polymer ?
#
loop_
_entity_poly.entity_id
_entity_poly.type
_entity_poly.pdbx_seq_one_letter_code
_entity_poly.pdbx_strand_id
1 'polypeptide(L)'
;QVVDAFSNYSEELLMNGEVDLALVMLPFHSGTIRYEPLYREQIYLAVPKHSDVCQKLGGSESRELETEDLRKLQEEPFILYERGRRMYESSQKLCRSAGFVPKAAFLSNSCESLNAMVGNGMGIGFVPSSVEKTANHEEIVYYSINSPDAIRTLAVGYLEKNLSAAAQGFVKMAKKQNRITG
;
A
#
# COMPACT_ATOMS: atom_id res chain seq x y z
N GLN A 1 -1.96 0.34 -26.11
CA GLN A 1 -1.37 1.50 -25.43
C GLN A 1 -1.32 1.20 -23.94
N VAL A 2 -0.23 1.60 -23.26
CA VAL A 2 -0.09 1.54 -21.81
C VAL A 2 -0.15 2.96 -21.29
N VAL A 3 -0.97 3.21 -20.27
CA VAL A 3 -1.12 4.50 -19.61
C VAL A 3 -0.72 4.31 -18.14
N ASP A 4 0.23 5.09 -17.65
CA ASP A 4 0.59 5.14 -16.23
C ASP A 4 -0.26 6.20 -15.54
N ALA A 5 -1.04 5.77 -14.54
CA ALA A 5 -2.02 6.62 -13.89
C ALA A 5 -2.26 6.20 -12.43
N PHE A 6 -2.73 7.12 -11.61
CA PHE A 6 -3.19 6.80 -10.25
C PHE A 6 -4.46 5.96 -10.28
N SER A 7 -4.65 5.11 -9.28
CA SER A 7 -5.76 4.16 -9.23
C SER A 7 -7.13 4.79 -9.48
N ASN A 8 -7.42 5.96 -8.93
CA ASN A 8 -8.69 6.64 -9.13
C ASN A 8 -8.89 7.04 -10.60
N TYR A 9 -7.86 7.60 -11.21
CA TYR A 9 -7.89 7.98 -12.64
C TYR A 9 -7.96 6.74 -13.53
N SER A 10 -7.31 5.64 -13.16
CA SER A 10 -7.42 4.36 -13.88
C SER A 10 -8.85 3.80 -13.87
N GLU A 11 -9.61 4.00 -12.80
CA GLU A 11 -11.02 3.64 -12.72
C GLU A 11 -11.88 4.50 -13.69
N GLU A 12 -11.60 5.80 -13.77
CA GLU A 12 -12.27 6.70 -14.71
C GLU A 12 -12.02 6.29 -16.17
N LEU A 13 -10.77 5.99 -16.52
CA LEU A 13 -10.41 5.52 -17.86
C LEU A 13 -11.12 4.21 -18.23
N LEU A 14 -11.26 3.28 -17.27
CA LEU A 14 -12.07 2.07 -17.47
C LEU A 14 -13.53 2.40 -17.70
N MET A 15 -14.13 3.25 -16.85
CA MET A 15 -15.55 3.59 -16.93
C MET A 15 -15.90 4.31 -18.23
N ASN A 16 -14.97 5.12 -18.74
CA ASN A 16 -15.12 5.84 -20.01
C ASN A 16 -14.84 4.95 -21.24
N GLY A 17 -14.32 3.72 -21.03
CA GLY A 17 -13.94 2.83 -22.13
C GLY A 17 -12.66 3.25 -22.86
N GLU A 18 -11.84 4.10 -22.26
CA GLU A 18 -10.55 4.55 -22.80
C GLU A 18 -9.45 3.48 -22.68
N VAL A 19 -9.63 2.57 -21.71
CA VAL A 19 -8.77 1.39 -21.53
C VAL A 19 -9.63 0.14 -21.32
N ASP A 20 -9.16 -1.00 -21.80
CA ASP A 20 -9.83 -2.31 -21.60
C ASP A 20 -9.58 -2.89 -20.21
N LEU A 21 -8.39 -2.64 -19.66
CA LEU A 21 -7.92 -3.18 -18.38
C LEU A 21 -7.23 -2.10 -17.58
N ALA A 22 -7.37 -2.15 -16.25
CA ALA A 22 -6.59 -1.32 -15.33
C ALA A 22 -5.99 -2.18 -14.21
N LEU A 23 -4.70 -1.97 -13.92
CA LEU A 23 -4.05 -2.51 -12.73
C LEU A 23 -4.20 -1.51 -11.59
N VAL A 24 -4.91 -1.89 -10.54
CA VAL A 24 -5.21 -1.00 -9.41
C VAL A 24 -5.13 -1.73 -8.08
N MET A 25 -4.87 -0.96 -7.04
CA MET A 25 -5.02 -1.45 -5.67
C MET A 25 -6.49 -1.39 -5.25
N LEU A 26 -6.99 -2.50 -4.71
CA LEU A 26 -8.37 -2.58 -4.19
C LEU A 26 -8.56 -1.69 -2.95
N PRO A 27 -9.81 -1.25 -2.65
CA PRO A 27 -11.04 -1.55 -3.38
C PRO A 27 -11.24 -0.66 -4.60
N PHE A 28 -12.03 -1.12 -5.58
CA PHE A 28 -12.62 -0.24 -6.58
C PHE A 28 -13.75 0.58 -5.97
N HIS A 29 -13.92 1.83 -6.40
CA HIS A 29 -15.02 2.68 -5.95
C HIS A 29 -16.32 2.36 -6.70
N SER A 30 -16.20 1.92 -7.97
CA SER A 30 -17.36 1.57 -8.80
C SER A 30 -17.70 0.09 -8.67
N GLY A 31 -18.94 -0.20 -8.30
CA GLY A 31 -19.47 -1.57 -8.25
C GLY A 31 -19.69 -2.24 -9.62
N THR A 32 -19.53 -1.49 -10.73
CA THR A 32 -19.66 -2.03 -12.10
C THR A 32 -18.37 -2.64 -12.62
N ILE A 33 -17.24 -2.30 -12.04
CA ILE A 33 -15.93 -2.87 -12.42
C ILE A 33 -15.81 -4.28 -11.84
N ARG A 34 -15.60 -5.26 -12.72
CA ARG A 34 -15.17 -6.60 -12.33
C ARG A 34 -13.67 -6.61 -12.13
N TYR A 35 -13.19 -7.49 -11.25
CA TYR A 35 -11.75 -7.59 -11.02
C TYR A 35 -11.30 -9.03 -10.76
N GLU A 36 -10.04 -9.27 -11.07
CA GLU A 36 -9.33 -10.47 -10.68
C GLU A 36 -8.12 -10.06 -9.82
N PRO A 37 -8.00 -10.55 -8.59
CA PRO A 37 -6.84 -10.27 -7.77
C PRO A 37 -5.60 -10.92 -8.39
N LEU A 38 -4.46 -10.22 -8.34
CA LEU A 38 -3.19 -10.70 -8.88
C LEU A 38 -2.18 -11.00 -7.79
N TYR A 39 -2.11 -10.11 -6.80
CA TYR A 39 -1.09 -10.17 -5.77
C TYR A 39 -1.59 -9.52 -4.48
N ARG A 40 -1.27 -10.13 -3.35
CA ARG A 40 -1.49 -9.55 -2.02
C ARG A 40 -0.15 -9.18 -1.42
N GLU A 41 -0.07 -8.01 -0.85
CA GLU A 41 1.09 -7.57 -0.08
C GLU A 41 0.67 -6.95 1.24
N GLN A 42 1.58 -7.03 2.19
CA GLN A 42 1.40 -6.41 3.49
C GLN A 42 1.90 -4.97 3.48
N ILE A 43 1.31 -4.14 4.33
CA ILE A 43 1.84 -2.82 4.65
C ILE A 43 2.71 -2.97 5.89
N TYR A 44 3.92 -2.44 5.81
CA TYR A 44 4.84 -2.37 6.92
C TYR A 44 4.93 -0.96 7.48
N LEU A 45 5.23 -0.86 8.76
CA LEU A 45 5.67 0.38 9.37
C LEU A 45 7.20 0.46 9.25
N ALA A 46 7.70 1.51 8.60
CA ALA A 46 9.12 1.83 8.50
C ALA A 46 9.50 2.79 9.63
N VAL A 47 10.52 2.45 10.40
CA VAL A 47 10.97 3.18 11.59
C VAL A 47 12.49 3.34 11.54
N PRO A 48 13.05 4.52 11.87
CA PRO A 48 14.50 4.69 11.95
C PRO A 48 15.07 3.75 13.02
N LYS A 49 16.09 2.98 12.67
CA LYS A 49 16.65 1.90 13.50
C LYS A 49 17.16 2.39 14.86
N HIS A 50 17.79 3.54 14.88
CA HIS A 50 18.42 4.10 16.08
C HIS A 50 17.56 5.13 16.80
N SER A 51 16.23 5.10 16.58
CA SER A 51 15.29 6.02 17.21
C SER A 51 14.71 5.46 18.51
N ASP A 52 14.25 6.37 19.38
CA ASP A 52 13.47 6.01 20.57
C ASP A 52 12.19 5.26 20.21
N VAL A 53 11.62 5.54 19.04
CA VAL A 53 10.43 4.85 18.52
C VAL A 53 10.73 3.36 18.30
N CYS A 54 11.88 3.04 17.71
CA CYS A 54 12.29 1.66 17.51
C CYS A 54 12.42 0.93 18.86
N GLN A 55 13.00 1.57 19.87
CA GLN A 55 13.11 1.00 21.22
C GLN A 55 11.74 0.80 21.88
N LYS A 56 10.83 1.78 21.77
CA LYS A 56 9.43 1.69 22.27
C LYS A 56 8.66 0.51 21.67
N LEU A 57 9.00 0.11 20.45
CA LEU A 57 8.36 -1.00 19.73
C LEU A 57 9.06 -2.36 19.93
N GLY A 58 10.07 -2.44 20.82
CA GLY A 58 10.78 -3.68 21.12
C GLY A 58 12.06 -3.90 20.31
N GLY A 59 12.54 -2.87 19.63
CA GLY A 59 13.79 -2.93 18.86
C GLY A 59 13.65 -3.71 17.55
N SER A 60 14.80 -4.10 16.99
CA SER A 60 14.85 -4.81 15.71
C SER A 60 14.54 -6.32 15.78
N GLU A 61 14.38 -6.87 16.98
CA GLU A 61 14.13 -8.30 17.20
C GLU A 61 12.64 -8.65 17.09
N SER A 62 11.74 -7.76 17.54
CA SER A 62 10.28 -7.92 17.42
C SER A 62 9.81 -7.18 16.17
N ARG A 63 9.52 -7.90 15.10
CA ARG A 63 9.14 -7.30 13.81
C ARG A 63 7.65 -7.37 13.51
N GLU A 64 6.84 -7.84 14.44
CA GLU A 64 5.39 -7.89 14.29
C GLU A 64 4.72 -7.04 15.36
N LEU A 65 3.78 -6.21 14.94
CA LEU A 65 2.99 -5.31 15.78
C LEU A 65 1.53 -5.70 15.71
N GLU A 66 0.85 -5.63 16.84
CA GLU A 66 -0.61 -5.62 16.87
C GLU A 66 -1.14 -4.22 16.54
N THR A 67 -2.42 -4.14 16.13
CA THR A 67 -3.05 -2.85 15.81
C THR A 67 -2.95 -1.88 16.98
N GLU A 68 -3.09 -2.37 18.22
CA GLU A 68 -3.02 -1.58 19.44
C GLU A 68 -1.64 -0.95 19.69
N ASP A 69 -0.57 -1.61 19.23
CA ASP A 69 0.78 -1.09 19.35
C ASP A 69 0.98 0.21 18.56
N LEU A 70 0.25 0.38 17.46
CA LEU A 70 0.30 1.61 16.67
C LEU A 70 -0.12 2.85 17.48
N ARG A 71 -0.93 2.67 18.55
CA ARG A 71 -1.33 3.77 19.42
C ARG A 71 -0.15 4.44 20.14
N LYS A 72 0.93 3.69 20.37
CA LYS A 72 2.18 4.22 20.96
C LYS A 72 2.82 5.30 20.08
N LEU A 73 2.42 5.36 18.80
CA LEU A 73 2.97 6.23 17.77
C LEU A 73 2.16 7.53 17.55
N GLN A 74 1.09 7.76 18.29
CA GLN A 74 0.14 8.87 18.05
C GLN A 74 0.78 10.26 18.06
N GLU A 75 1.88 10.46 18.80
CA GLU A 75 2.60 11.73 18.90
C GLU A 75 3.83 11.80 17.99
N GLU A 76 4.17 10.70 17.31
CA GLU A 76 5.35 10.66 16.47
C GLU A 76 5.13 11.40 15.13
N PRO A 77 6.18 11.96 14.52
CA PRO A 77 6.07 12.61 13.22
C PRO A 77 5.91 11.56 12.12
N PHE A 78 4.77 11.60 11.42
CA PHE A 78 4.55 10.72 10.27
C PHE A 78 4.97 11.36 8.97
N ILE A 79 5.60 10.57 8.13
CA ILE A 79 5.80 10.83 6.71
C ILE A 79 4.66 10.11 5.98
N LEU A 80 3.74 10.87 5.40
CA LEU A 80 2.58 10.33 4.71
C LEU A 80 2.73 10.49 3.19
N TYR A 81 1.98 9.69 2.44
CA TYR A 81 1.81 9.95 1.02
C TYR A 81 0.90 11.16 0.79
N GLU A 82 1.02 11.77 -0.38
CA GLU A 82 0.10 12.81 -0.82
C GLU A 82 -1.34 12.30 -0.85
N ARG A 83 -2.29 13.20 -0.61
CA ARG A 83 -3.73 12.90 -0.65
C ARG A 83 -4.13 12.37 -2.04
N GLY A 84 -5.09 11.44 -2.05
CA GLY A 84 -5.53 10.78 -3.29
C GLY A 84 -4.73 9.54 -3.65
N ARG A 85 -3.64 9.25 -2.96
CA ARG A 85 -2.92 7.99 -3.12
C ARG A 85 -3.51 6.90 -2.20
N ARG A 86 -3.61 5.68 -2.70
CA ARG A 86 -4.12 4.53 -1.91
C ARG A 86 -3.32 4.30 -0.62
N MET A 87 -2.02 4.51 -0.64
CA MET A 87 -1.19 4.40 0.56
C MET A 87 -1.52 5.47 1.62
N TYR A 88 -1.92 6.68 1.22
CA TYR A 88 -2.43 7.68 2.16
C TYR A 88 -3.68 7.17 2.87
N GLU A 89 -4.65 6.66 2.11
CA GLU A 89 -5.90 6.12 2.65
C GLU A 89 -5.66 4.93 3.60
N SER A 90 -4.77 4.02 3.19
CA SER A 90 -4.38 2.86 4.02
C SER A 90 -3.70 3.28 5.32
N SER A 91 -2.77 4.26 5.27
CA SER A 91 -2.09 4.79 6.45
C SER A 91 -3.09 5.43 7.43
N GLN A 92 -4.02 6.22 6.90
CA GLN A 92 -5.09 6.82 7.71
C GLN A 92 -6.00 5.76 8.34
N LYS A 93 -6.31 4.70 7.60
CA LYS A 93 -7.17 3.61 8.09
C LYS A 93 -6.50 2.85 9.22
N LEU A 94 -5.23 2.47 9.07
CA LEU A 94 -4.45 1.80 10.11
C LEU A 94 -4.36 2.61 11.40
N CYS A 95 -4.07 3.90 11.30
CA CYS A 95 -4.00 4.76 12.48
C CYS A 95 -5.38 4.95 13.14
N ARG A 96 -6.46 5.08 12.35
CA ARG A 96 -7.83 5.15 12.90
C ARG A 96 -8.25 3.87 13.59
N SER A 97 -7.89 2.70 13.06
CA SER A 97 -8.17 1.41 13.73
C SER A 97 -7.44 1.32 15.07
N ALA A 98 -6.28 1.97 15.22
CA ALA A 98 -5.57 2.12 16.48
C ALA A 98 -6.08 3.29 17.37
N GLY A 99 -7.11 4.03 16.93
CA GLY A 99 -7.77 5.08 17.70
C GLY A 99 -7.15 6.48 17.61
N PHE A 100 -6.34 6.78 16.58
CA PHE A 100 -5.76 8.11 16.37
C PHE A 100 -5.71 8.53 14.90
N VAL A 101 -5.38 9.78 14.65
CA VAL A 101 -5.11 10.34 13.32
C VAL A 101 -3.64 10.72 13.26
N PRO A 102 -2.87 10.25 12.27
CA PRO A 102 -1.44 10.52 12.21
C PRO A 102 -1.17 12.00 11.94
N LYS A 103 -0.18 12.56 12.63
CA LYS A 103 0.30 13.94 12.43
C LYS A 103 1.30 13.93 11.26
N ALA A 104 0.89 14.43 10.11
CA ALA A 104 1.78 14.55 8.96
C ALA A 104 2.83 15.63 9.21
N ALA A 105 4.08 15.23 9.42
CA ALA A 105 5.22 16.13 9.43
C ALA A 105 5.71 16.43 8.01
N PHE A 106 5.63 15.41 7.14
CA PHE A 106 6.05 15.51 5.74
C PHE A 106 5.06 14.77 4.83
N LEU A 107 5.00 15.19 3.56
CA LEU A 107 4.29 14.50 2.50
C LEU A 107 5.28 14.00 1.45
N SER A 108 5.07 12.79 0.96
CA SER A 108 5.89 12.17 -0.09
C SER A 108 5.03 11.73 -1.26
N ASN A 109 5.57 11.85 -2.45
CA ASN A 109 4.93 11.38 -3.68
C ASN A 109 5.42 9.99 -4.11
N SER A 110 6.45 9.44 -3.48
CA SER A 110 6.97 8.12 -3.81
C SER A 110 7.37 7.32 -2.57
N CYS A 111 7.42 6.01 -2.73
CA CYS A 111 7.82 5.09 -1.68
C CYS A 111 9.31 5.22 -1.36
N GLU A 112 10.12 5.42 -2.38
CA GLU A 112 11.57 5.58 -2.27
C GLU A 112 11.92 6.84 -1.49
N SER A 113 11.25 7.96 -1.79
CA SER A 113 11.43 9.23 -1.07
C SER A 113 11.01 9.10 0.39
N LEU A 114 9.84 8.47 0.67
CA LEU A 114 9.39 8.23 2.03
C LEU A 114 10.43 7.40 2.78
N ASN A 115 10.88 6.32 2.18
CA ASN A 115 11.85 5.42 2.79
C ASN A 115 13.18 6.11 3.09
N ALA A 116 13.68 6.94 2.15
CA ALA A 116 14.88 7.74 2.36
C ALA A 116 14.71 8.75 3.52
N MET A 117 13.56 9.40 3.64
CA MET A 117 13.26 10.31 4.75
C MET A 117 13.23 9.58 6.09
N VAL A 118 12.63 8.37 6.15
CA VAL A 118 12.65 7.53 7.35
C VAL A 118 14.09 7.15 7.73
N GLY A 119 14.90 6.69 6.78
CA GLY A 119 16.29 6.32 7.03
C GLY A 119 17.15 7.48 7.55
N ASN A 120 16.79 8.72 7.19
CA ASN A 120 17.44 9.93 7.72
C ASN A 120 16.82 10.44 9.04
N GLY A 121 15.97 9.66 9.69
CA GLY A 121 15.42 10.01 11.00
C GLY A 121 14.37 11.12 11.00
N MET A 122 13.78 11.46 9.84
CA MET A 122 12.80 12.56 9.72
C MET A 122 11.41 12.19 10.27
N GLY A 123 11.15 10.92 10.54
CA GLY A 123 9.89 10.43 11.06
C GLY A 123 9.69 8.95 10.75
N ILE A 124 8.46 8.49 10.92
CA ILE A 124 8.02 7.11 10.62
C ILE A 124 7.00 7.13 9.49
N GLY A 125 6.81 5.99 8.82
CA GLY A 125 5.84 5.93 7.73
C GLY A 125 5.45 4.51 7.35
N PHE A 126 4.33 4.38 6.66
CA PHE A 126 3.88 3.09 6.15
C PHE A 126 4.35 2.87 4.72
N VAL A 127 4.85 1.68 4.43
CA VAL A 127 5.36 1.30 3.11
C VAL A 127 4.83 -0.08 2.70
N PRO A 128 4.72 -0.38 1.40
CA PRO A 128 4.46 -1.75 0.95
C PRO A 128 5.60 -2.70 1.35
N SER A 129 5.30 -3.95 1.69
CA SER A 129 6.31 -4.94 2.04
C SER A 129 7.33 -5.22 0.92
N SER A 130 6.96 -4.94 -0.33
CA SER A 130 7.88 -5.05 -1.48
C SER A 130 9.09 -4.12 -1.37
N VAL A 131 8.97 -3.00 -0.66
CA VAL A 131 10.07 -2.05 -0.44
C VAL A 131 11.18 -2.65 0.41
N GLU A 132 10.84 -3.49 1.38
CA GLU A 132 11.83 -4.18 2.20
C GLU A 132 12.84 -4.96 1.34
N LYS A 133 12.42 -5.52 0.20
CA LYS A 133 13.28 -6.31 -0.68
C LYS A 133 14.31 -5.49 -1.46
N THR A 134 14.08 -4.19 -1.61
CA THR A 134 14.87 -3.29 -2.45
C THR A 134 15.57 -2.18 -1.68
N ALA A 135 15.23 -2.01 -0.40
CA ALA A 135 15.74 -0.91 0.41
C ALA A 135 17.08 -1.26 1.09
N ASN A 136 17.83 -0.22 1.41
CA ASN A 136 19.00 -0.35 2.25
C ASN A 136 18.56 -0.46 3.73
N HIS A 137 18.67 -1.67 4.31
CA HIS A 137 18.18 -2.02 5.64
C HIS A 137 19.07 -1.57 6.80
N GLU A 138 20.16 -0.87 6.53
CA GLU A 138 21.11 -0.52 7.59
C GLU A 138 20.51 0.47 8.59
N GLU A 139 19.65 1.38 8.13
CA GLU A 139 19.12 2.49 8.92
C GLU A 139 17.62 2.38 9.24
N ILE A 140 16.92 1.36 8.73
CA ILE A 140 15.47 1.22 8.88
C ILE A 140 15.09 -0.16 9.40
N VAL A 141 14.18 -0.19 10.38
CA VAL A 141 13.47 -1.40 10.80
C VAL A 141 12.06 -1.37 10.22
N TYR A 142 11.68 -2.49 9.60
CA TYR A 142 10.33 -2.68 9.07
C TYR A 142 9.56 -3.62 10.00
N TYR A 143 8.43 -3.14 10.48
CA TYR A 143 7.50 -3.92 11.30
C TYR A 143 6.30 -4.34 10.47
N SER A 144 6.00 -5.63 10.45
CA SER A 144 4.71 -6.12 9.97
C SER A 144 3.60 -5.74 10.96
N ILE A 145 2.38 -5.64 10.48
CA ILE A 145 1.23 -5.26 11.32
C ILE A 145 0.21 -6.38 11.22
N ASN A 146 -0.10 -7.00 12.34
CA ASN A 146 -1.16 -8.02 12.43
C ASN A 146 -2.54 -7.34 12.39
N SER A 147 -2.96 -7.00 11.19
CA SER A 147 -4.24 -6.34 10.94
C SER A 147 -4.73 -6.65 9.53
N PRO A 148 -6.04 -6.93 9.34
CA PRO A 148 -6.62 -7.03 7.99
C PRO A 148 -6.49 -5.72 7.20
N ASP A 149 -6.41 -4.57 7.88
CA ASP A 149 -6.22 -3.27 7.27
C ASP A 149 -4.78 -3.05 6.74
N ALA A 150 -3.85 -3.89 7.17
CA ALA A 150 -2.48 -3.90 6.67
C ALA A 150 -2.30 -4.74 5.39
N ILE A 151 -3.35 -5.38 4.90
CA ILE A 151 -3.30 -6.16 3.66
C ILE A 151 -3.87 -5.33 2.51
N ARG A 152 -3.11 -5.23 1.44
CA ARG A 152 -3.54 -4.61 0.19
C ARG A 152 -3.48 -5.60 -0.97
N THR A 153 -4.38 -5.46 -1.92
CA THR A 153 -4.48 -6.38 -3.06
C THR A 153 -4.37 -5.61 -4.36
N LEU A 154 -3.37 -5.96 -5.17
CA LEU A 154 -3.30 -5.54 -6.56
C LEU A 154 -4.26 -6.42 -7.37
N ALA A 155 -5.06 -5.81 -8.20
CA ALA A 155 -6.01 -6.50 -9.05
C ALA A 155 -6.00 -5.92 -10.48
N VAL A 156 -6.39 -6.73 -11.45
CA VAL A 156 -6.79 -6.25 -12.77
C VAL A 156 -8.29 -6.01 -12.78
N GLY A 157 -8.69 -4.77 -13.04
CA GLY A 157 -10.08 -4.36 -13.24
C GLY A 157 -10.45 -4.32 -14.70
N TYR A 158 -11.73 -4.58 -15.01
CA TYR A 158 -12.28 -4.55 -16.35
C TYR A 158 -13.81 -4.37 -16.33
N LEU A 159 -14.34 -3.88 -17.44
CA LEU A 159 -15.78 -3.93 -17.70
C LEU A 159 -16.09 -5.18 -18.52
N GLU A 160 -17.11 -5.93 -18.10
CA GLU A 160 -17.47 -7.21 -18.75
C GLU A 160 -17.93 -7.03 -20.20
N LYS A 161 -18.44 -5.83 -20.52
CA LYS A 161 -18.92 -5.49 -21.87
C LYS A 161 -17.73 -5.00 -22.72
N ASN A 162 -17.60 -5.56 -23.92
CA ASN A 162 -16.66 -5.11 -24.96
C ASN A 162 -15.16 -5.33 -24.72
N LEU A 163 -14.79 -6.37 -23.95
CA LEU A 163 -13.38 -6.73 -23.80
C LEU A 163 -12.80 -7.18 -25.13
N SER A 164 -11.67 -6.60 -25.53
CA SER A 164 -10.88 -7.09 -26.66
C SER A 164 -10.39 -8.53 -26.43
N ALA A 165 -10.08 -9.26 -27.49
CA ALA A 165 -9.55 -10.63 -27.38
C ALA A 165 -8.25 -10.67 -26.55
N ALA A 166 -7.39 -9.65 -26.67
CA ALA A 166 -6.17 -9.52 -25.87
C ALA A 166 -6.48 -9.34 -24.39
N ALA A 167 -7.44 -8.47 -24.04
CA ALA A 167 -7.88 -8.24 -22.67
C ALA A 167 -8.48 -9.51 -22.05
N GLN A 168 -9.33 -10.23 -22.79
CA GLN A 168 -9.87 -11.52 -22.36
C GLN A 168 -8.76 -12.55 -22.07
N GLY A 169 -7.73 -12.60 -22.92
CA GLY A 169 -6.56 -13.45 -22.74
C GLY A 169 -5.81 -13.12 -21.43
N PHE A 170 -5.60 -11.83 -21.16
CA PHE A 170 -4.96 -11.36 -19.93
C PHE A 170 -5.75 -11.75 -18.69
N VAL A 171 -7.05 -11.46 -18.66
CA VAL A 171 -7.94 -11.82 -17.55
C VAL A 171 -7.95 -13.33 -17.30
N LYS A 172 -7.92 -14.14 -18.37
CA LYS A 172 -7.85 -15.61 -18.26
C LYS A 172 -6.52 -16.07 -17.66
N MET A 173 -5.40 -15.41 -17.98
CA MET A 173 -4.10 -15.67 -17.35
C MET A 173 -4.11 -15.29 -15.88
N ALA A 174 -4.62 -14.13 -15.53
CA ALA A 174 -4.77 -13.65 -14.14
C ALA A 174 -5.55 -14.66 -13.28
N LYS A 175 -6.68 -15.17 -13.79
CA LYS A 175 -7.48 -16.22 -13.11
C LYS A 175 -6.71 -17.53 -12.88
N LYS A 176 -5.80 -17.90 -13.78
CA LYS A 176 -4.98 -19.10 -13.60
C LYS A 176 -3.91 -18.91 -12.54
N GLN A 177 -3.30 -17.73 -12.47
CA GLN A 177 -2.25 -17.42 -11.50
C GLN A 177 -2.78 -17.43 -10.07
N ASN A 178 -3.99 -16.92 -9.83
CA ASN A 178 -4.62 -16.97 -8.53
C ASN A 178 -4.94 -18.37 -8.00
N ARG A 179 -5.11 -19.34 -8.88
CA ARG A 179 -5.34 -20.75 -8.48
C ARG A 179 -4.07 -21.45 -7.98
N ILE A 180 -2.90 -20.86 -8.20
CA ILE A 180 -1.59 -21.41 -7.82
C ILE A 180 -1.09 -20.84 -6.50
N THR A 181 -1.61 -19.67 -6.08
CA THR A 181 -1.19 -18.94 -4.87
C THR A 181 -2.20 -18.97 -3.73
N GLY A 182 -3.27 -19.77 -3.84
CA GLY A 182 -4.35 -19.98 -2.86
C GLY A 182 -4.23 -21.41 -2.24
#